data_578dbd9d1eb603ce699f208a834e0051
#
_entry.id   578dbd9d1eb603ce699f208a834e0051
#
_cell.length_a   1.000
_cell.length_b   1.000
_cell.length_c   1.000
_cell.angle_alpha   90.00
_cell.angle_beta   90.00
_cell.angle_gamma   90.00
#
_symmetry.space_group_name_H-M   'P 1'
#
loop_
_entity.id
_entity.type
_entity.pdbx_description
1 polymer ?
#
loop_
_entity_poly.entity_id
_entity_poly.type
_entity_poly.pdbx_seq_one_letter_code
_entity_poly.pdbx_strand_id
1 'polypeptide(L)'
;MKERIDADKGAPPVGPYSPAVRANGLIFTSGQIPLNPETGEIVGDSIQDQVRQALENLKTLLEAAGSSLDKAVKCTVYLQDLHDFEPMNEIYATYFNGEVPPARSTIQVASLPKGVDVEIDVIALE
;
A
#
# COMPACT_ATOMS: atom_id res chain seq x y z
N MET A 1 -0.89 -21.82 9.77
CA MET A 1 -0.84 -20.87 10.89
C MET A 1 -0.45 -19.50 10.37
N LYS A 2 -1.03 -18.44 10.92
CA LYS A 2 -0.71 -17.08 10.46
C LYS A 2 0.34 -16.44 11.36
N GLU A 3 1.17 -15.60 10.75
CA GLU A 3 2.26 -14.90 11.45
C GLU A 3 2.13 -13.40 11.19
N ARG A 4 2.20 -12.62 12.27
CA ARG A 4 2.20 -11.15 12.17
C ARG A 4 3.55 -10.64 11.67
N ILE A 5 3.51 -9.64 10.79
CA ILE A 5 4.69 -8.97 10.26
C ILE A 5 4.60 -7.49 10.62
N ASP A 6 5.66 -6.96 11.21
CA ASP A 6 5.80 -5.53 11.50
C ASP A 6 7.03 -5.00 10.76
N ALA A 7 6.96 -3.76 10.31
CA ALA A 7 8.09 -3.08 9.71
C ALA A 7 8.71 -2.15 10.75
N ASP A 8 10.00 -2.34 11.05
CA ASP A 8 10.71 -1.53 12.05
C ASP A 8 10.67 -0.04 11.73
N LYS A 9 10.61 0.29 10.45
CA LYS A 9 10.59 1.69 9.97
C LYS A 9 9.27 2.06 9.31
N GLY A 10 8.25 1.21 9.43
CA GLY A 10 6.94 1.46 8.88
C GLY A 10 6.07 2.25 9.83
N ALA A 11 4.94 2.76 9.32
CA ALA A 11 3.95 3.41 10.16
C ALA A 11 3.32 2.38 11.11
N PRO A 12 3.22 2.68 12.41
CA PRO A 12 2.58 1.77 13.35
C PRO A 12 1.07 1.70 13.08
N PRO A 13 0.45 0.54 13.34
CA PRO A 13 -1.00 0.43 13.19
C PRO A 13 -1.74 1.28 14.24
N VAL A 14 -2.86 1.86 13.84
CA VAL A 14 -3.69 2.70 14.72
C VAL A 14 -4.92 1.93 15.19
N GLY A 15 -4.78 0.67 15.51
CA GLY A 15 -5.90 -0.14 15.96
C GLY A 15 -5.52 -1.59 16.13
N PRO A 16 -6.49 -2.47 16.44
CA PRO A 16 -6.23 -3.88 16.71
C PRO A 16 -6.07 -4.67 15.40
N TYR A 17 -5.01 -4.41 14.64
CA TYR A 17 -4.71 -5.14 13.41
C TYR A 17 -3.21 -5.21 13.19
N SER A 18 -2.79 -6.18 12.38
CA SER A 18 -1.38 -6.35 12.00
C SER A 18 -1.09 -5.52 10.75
N PRO A 19 0.09 -4.92 10.62
CA PRO A 19 0.47 -4.26 9.35
C PRO A 19 0.45 -5.24 8.18
N ALA A 20 0.90 -6.47 8.40
CA ALA A 20 0.80 -7.54 7.42
C ALA A 20 0.72 -8.88 8.12
N VAL A 21 0.24 -9.90 7.40
CA VAL A 21 0.13 -11.27 7.90
C VAL A 21 0.68 -12.21 6.84
N ARG A 22 1.52 -13.17 7.28
CA ARG A 22 2.01 -14.26 6.43
C ARG A 22 1.16 -15.48 6.67
N ALA A 23 0.67 -16.10 5.59
CA ALA A 23 -0.09 -17.35 5.66
C ALA A 23 -0.05 -18.05 4.30
N ASN A 24 0.20 -19.36 4.32
CA ASN A 24 0.17 -20.22 3.12
C ASN A 24 1.01 -19.72 1.94
N GLY A 25 2.21 -19.22 2.21
CA GLY A 25 3.10 -18.73 1.17
C GLY A 25 2.72 -17.37 0.60
N LEU A 26 1.77 -16.69 1.23
CA LEU A 26 1.31 -15.37 0.82
C LEU A 26 1.50 -14.37 1.95
N ILE A 27 1.63 -13.12 1.56
CA ILE A 27 1.68 -11.99 2.50
C ILE A 27 0.50 -11.08 2.18
N PHE A 28 -0.30 -10.81 3.20
CA PHE A 28 -1.48 -9.94 3.11
C PHE A 28 -1.17 -8.65 3.88
N THR A 29 -1.23 -7.51 3.23
CA THR A 29 -1.00 -6.25 3.92
C THR A 29 -2.31 -5.60 4.31
N SER A 30 -2.28 -4.84 5.40
CA SER A 30 -3.31 -3.85 5.67
C SER A 30 -3.16 -2.70 4.67
N GLY A 31 -4.22 -1.93 4.49
CA GLY A 31 -4.18 -0.75 3.63
C GLY A 31 -3.18 0.27 4.14
N GLN A 32 -2.37 0.82 3.24
CA GLN A 32 -1.40 1.85 3.56
C GLN A 32 -1.89 3.18 3.02
N ILE A 33 -1.94 4.17 3.90
CA ILE A 33 -2.21 5.57 3.56
C ILE A 33 -0.88 6.30 3.45
N PRO A 34 -0.84 7.51 2.84
CA PRO A 34 0.42 8.23 2.64
C PRO A 34 0.93 8.87 3.93
N LEU A 35 1.20 8.05 4.92
CA LEU A 35 1.69 8.47 6.23
C LEU A 35 3.21 8.40 6.26
N ASN A 36 3.85 9.49 6.68
CA ASN A 36 5.30 9.48 6.92
C ASN A 36 5.56 8.65 8.18
N PRO A 37 6.28 7.51 8.08
CA PRO A 37 6.48 6.64 9.24
C PRO A 37 7.32 7.25 10.35
N GLU A 38 8.12 8.27 10.06
CA GLU A 38 8.96 8.92 11.05
C GLU A 38 8.23 10.00 11.83
N THR A 39 7.35 10.75 11.16
CA THR A 39 6.66 11.88 11.78
C THR A 39 5.21 11.59 12.17
N GLY A 40 4.60 10.57 11.57
CA GLY A 40 3.18 10.28 11.76
C GLY A 40 2.25 11.22 11.01
N GLU A 41 2.79 12.08 10.17
CA GLU A 41 2.01 13.06 9.41
C GLU A 41 1.71 12.56 8.00
N ILE A 42 0.59 13.01 7.44
CA ILE A 42 0.24 12.73 6.06
C ILE A 42 1.17 13.50 5.15
N VAL A 43 1.71 12.80 4.13
CA VAL A 43 2.65 13.38 3.16
C VAL A 43 1.95 13.57 1.83
N GLY A 44 2.21 14.73 1.22
CA GLY A 44 1.82 14.98 -0.16
C GLY A 44 0.59 15.86 -0.30
N ASP A 45 0.76 16.94 -1.08
CA ASP A 45 -0.32 17.84 -1.44
C ASP A 45 -1.00 17.39 -2.74
N SER A 46 -0.33 16.52 -3.51
CA SER A 46 -0.85 16.00 -4.78
C SER A 46 -1.16 14.52 -4.65
N ILE A 47 -2.05 14.04 -5.52
CA ILE A 47 -2.36 12.61 -5.58
C ILE A 47 -1.09 11.81 -5.92
N GLN A 48 -0.23 12.31 -6.80
CA GLN A 48 1.01 11.63 -7.15
C GLN A 48 1.91 11.42 -5.94
N ASP A 49 2.09 12.46 -5.12
CA ASP A 49 2.91 12.36 -3.91
C ASP A 49 2.30 11.39 -2.90
N GLN A 50 0.98 11.40 -2.76
CA GLN A 50 0.28 10.49 -1.85
C GLN A 50 0.41 9.03 -2.31
N VAL A 51 0.25 8.76 -3.60
CA VAL A 51 0.42 7.41 -4.15
C VAL A 51 1.85 6.93 -3.93
N ARG A 52 2.83 7.78 -4.18
CA ARG A 52 4.24 7.44 -3.97
C ARG A 52 4.50 7.05 -2.53
N GLN A 53 4.02 7.85 -1.58
CA GLN A 53 4.25 7.54 -0.16
C GLN A 53 3.55 6.25 0.27
N ALA A 54 2.32 6.02 -0.18
CA ALA A 54 1.61 4.79 0.14
C ALA A 54 2.36 3.55 -0.41
N LEU A 55 2.87 3.64 -1.64
CA LEU A 55 3.63 2.56 -2.25
C LEU A 55 5.00 2.36 -1.59
N GLU A 56 5.66 3.44 -1.15
CA GLU A 56 6.89 3.32 -0.38
C GLU A 56 6.64 2.62 0.96
N ASN A 57 5.52 2.91 1.60
CA ASN A 57 5.14 2.23 2.85
C ASN A 57 4.90 0.73 2.60
N LEU A 58 4.22 0.38 1.51
CA LEU A 58 4.03 -1.02 1.13
C LEU A 58 5.34 -1.71 0.81
N LYS A 59 6.22 -1.05 0.07
CA LYS A 59 7.54 -1.57 -0.26
C LYS A 59 8.34 -1.90 1.00
N THR A 60 8.41 -0.97 1.93
CA THR A 60 9.10 -1.16 3.21
C THR A 60 8.54 -2.35 3.98
N LEU A 61 7.22 -2.45 4.04
CA LEU A 61 6.54 -3.53 4.76
C LEU A 61 6.81 -4.89 4.13
N LEU A 62 6.71 -5.00 2.80
CA LEU A 62 6.97 -6.25 2.10
C LEU A 62 8.44 -6.66 2.22
N GLU A 63 9.37 -5.72 2.15
CA GLU A 63 10.80 -6.01 2.29
C GLU A 63 11.12 -6.48 3.71
N ALA A 64 10.45 -5.94 4.72
CA ALA A 64 10.57 -6.43 6.09
C ALA A 64 10.09 -7.87 6.22
N ALA A 65 9.16 -8.28 5.37
CA ALA A 65 8.66 -9.66 5.33
C ALA A 65 9.52 -10.60 4.48
N GLY A 66 10.58 -10.09 3.84
CA GLY A 66 11.41 -10.88 2.93
C GLY A 66 10.85 -11.00 1.52
N SER A 67 9.84 -10.19 1.19
CA SER A 67 9.20 -10.17 -0.12
C SER A 67 9.56 -8.88 -0.87
N SER A 68 8.74 -8.49 -1.84
CA SER A 68 8.94 -7.25 -2.59
C SER A 68 7.65 -6.89 -3.34
N LEU A 69 7.57 -5.65 -3.81
CA LEU A 69 6.45 -5.22 -4.66
C LEU A 69 6.39 -6.03 -5.96
N ASP A 70 7.54 -6.46 -6.47
CA ASP A 70 7.60 -7.29 -7.69
C ASP A 70 6.91 -8.64 -7.52
N LYS A 71 6.75 -9.10 -6.29
CA LYS A 71 6.06 -10.35 -5.97
C LYS A 71 4.57 -10.16 -5.69
N ALA A 72 4.05 -8.96 -5.84
CA ALA A 72 2.63 -8.70 -5.62
C ALA A 72 1.80 -9.40 -6.69
N VAL A 73 0.74 -10.08 -6.25
CA VAL A 73 -0.18 -10.79 -7.14
C VAL A 73 -1.53 -10.07 -7.24
N LYS A 74 -1.90 -9.30 -6.23
CA LYS A 74 -3.14 -8.54 -6.21
C LYS A 74 -2.91 -7.20 -5.50
N CYS A 75 -3.41 -6.14 -6.08
CA CYS A 75 -3.37 -4.81 -5.51
C CYS A 75 -4.76 -4.20 -5.54
N THR A 76 -5.18 -3.55 -4.47
CA THR A 76 -6.42 -2.79 -4.45
C THR A 76 -6.10 -1.34 -4.13
N VAL A 77 -6.58 -0.43 -4.99
CA VAL A 77 -6.39 1.00 -4.84
C VAL A 77 -7.74 1.63 -4.51
N TYR A 78 -7.81 2.29 -3.37
CA TYR A 78 -8.99 3.01 -2.90
C TYR A 78 -8.73 4.50 -3.10
N LEU A 79 -9.56 5.16 -3.93
CA LEU A 79 -9.44 6.59 -4.22
C LEU A 79 -10.61 7.34 -3.61
N GLN A 80 -10.33 8.53 -3.10
CA GLN A 80 -11.39 9.45 -2.67
C GLN A 80 -12.17 9.96 -3.88
N ASP A 81 -11.51 10.08 -5.04
CA ASP A 81 -12.08 10.61 -6.27
C ASP A 81 -11.49 9.86 -7.48
N LEU A 82 -12.34 9.20 -8.29
CA LEU A 82 -11.89 8.48 -9.48
C LEU A 82 -11.31 9.40 -10.56
N HIS A 83 -11.51 10.71 -10.47
CA HIS A 83 -10.82 11.65 -11.36
C HIS A 83 -9.29 11.62 -11.15
N ASP A 84 -8.83 11.06 -10.04
CA ASP A 84 -7.40 10.88 -9.76
C ASP A 84 -6.83 9.61 -10.38
N PHE A 85 -7.61 8.87 -11.16
CA PHE A 85 -7.22 7.58 -11.74
C PHE A 85 -5.96 7.69 -12.62
N GLU A 86 -5.92 8.62 -13.57
CA GLU A 86 -4.78 8.76 -14.47
C GLU A 86 -3.50 9.21 -13.76
N PRO A 87 -3.52 10.29 -12.94
CA PRO A 87 -2.30 10.66 -12.22
C PRO A 87 -1.84 9.59 -11.22
N MET A 88 -2.78 8.83 -10.63
CA MET A 88 -2.42 7.68 -9.80
C MET A 88 -1.68 6.63 -10.63
N ASN A 89 -2.20 6.30 -11.81
CA ASN A 89 -1.59 5.31 -12.70
C ASN A 89 -0.17 5.68 -13.11
N GLU A 90 0.13 6.96 -13.32
CA GLU A 90 1.47 7.41 -13.68
C GLU A 90 2.50 6.97 -12.64
N ILE A 91 2.19 7.13 -11.36
CA ILE A 91 3.09 6.75 -10.27
C ILE A 91 3.07 5.25 -10.05
N TYR A 92 1.89 4.64 -10.06
CA TYR A 92 1.70 3.20 -9.91
C TYR A 92 2.57 2.43 -10.91
N ALA A 93 2.60 2.88 -12.17
CA ALA A 93 3.38 2.23 -13.22
C ALA A 93 4.88 2.25 -12.96
N THR A 94 5.39 3.21 -12.21
CA THR A 94 6.81 3.26 -11.87
C THR A 94 7.20 2.22 -10.82
N TYR A 95 6.23 1.74 -10.03
CA TYR A 95 6.46 0.73 -9.00
C TYR A 95 6.16 -0.68 -9.47
N PHE A 96 5.20 -0.84 -10.38
CA PHE A 96 4.77 -2.16 -10.89
C PHE A 96 5.09 -2.26 -12.38
N ASN A 97 6.39 -2.25 -12.69
CA ASN A 97 6.90 -2.25 -14.07
C ASN A 97 7.55 -3.56 -14.49
N GLY A 98 7.33 -4.63 -13.72
CA GLY A 98 7.85 -5.96 -14.06
C GLY A 98 7.07 -6.63 -15.19
N GLU A 99 7.49 -7.82 -15.56
CA GLU A 99 6.86 -8.58 -16.66
C GLU A 99 5.40 -8.90 -16.38
N VAL A 100 5.08 -9.21 -15.12
CA VAL A 100 3.72 -9.58 -14.72
C VAL A 100 3.28 -8.64 -13.60
N PRO A 101 2.64 -7.52 -13.93
CA PRO A 101 2.08 -6.66 -12.89
C PRO A 101 0.96 -7.38 -12.14
N PRO A 102 0.68 -6.99 -10.90
CA PRO A 102 -0.40 -7.63 -10.14
C PRO A 102 -1.76 -7.36 -10.77
N ALA A 103 -2.70 -8.27 -10.54
CA ALA A 103 -4.10 -7.99 -10.81
C ALA A 103 -4.51 -6.80 -9.92
N ARG A 104 -5.39 -5.93 -10.42
CA ARG A 104 -5.76 -4.72 -9.69
C ARG A 104 -7.23 -4.41 -9.76
N SER A 105 -7.77 -3.93 -8.64
CA SER A 105 -9.06 -3.24 -8.61
C SER A 105 -8.81 -1.82 -8.15
N THR A 106 -9.48 -0.86 -8.78
CA THR A 106 -9.41 0.55 -8.40
C THR A 106 -10.84 1.05 -8.20
N ILE A 107 -11.15 1.55 -7.02
CA ILE A 107 -12.51 1.95 -6.65
C ILE A 107 -12.51 3.31 -5.97
N GLN A 108 -13.62 4.03 -6.12
CA GLN A 108 -13.88 5.23 -5.36
C GLN A 108 -14.64 4.83 -4.09
N VAL A 109 -14.25 5.40 -2.96
CA VAL A 109 -14.88 5.13 -1.66
C VAL A 109 -15.52 6.40 -1.11
N ALA A 110 -16.40 6.22 -0.12
CA ALA A 110 -17.10 7.35 0.50
C ALA A 110 -16.12 8.28 1.24
N SER A 111 -15.15 7.69 1.96
CA SER A 111 -14.13 8.46 2.68
C SER A 111 -12.97 7.54 3.04
N LEU A 112 -11.82 8.13 3.32
CA LEU A 112 -10.62 7.42 3.73
C LEU A 112 -10.12 7.94 5.08
N PRO A 113 -9.37 7.11 5.82
CA PRO A 113 -8.80 7.54 7.11
C PRO A 113 -7.99 8.82 6.95
N LYS A 114 -8.10 9.70 7.94
CA LYS A 114 -7.35 10.97 8.00
C LYS A 114 -7.56 11.89 6.79
N GLY A 115 -8.63 11.66 6.02
CA GLY A 115 -8.95 12.52 4.88
C GLY A 115 -7.97 12.41 3.72
N VAL A 116 -7.23 11.31 3.60
CA VAL A 116 -6.29 11.12 2.49
C VAL A 116 -7.03 10.88 1.17
N ASP A 117 -6.34 11.03 0.07
CA ASP A 117 -6.90 10.83 -1.26
C ASP A 117 -6.73 9.41 -1.79
N VAL A 118 -5.87 8.61 -1.16
CA VAL A 118 -5.58 7.24 -1.62
C VAL A 118 -5.21 6.33 -0.44
N GLU A 119 -5.59 5.07 -0.59
CA GLU A 119 -5.16 3.97 0.28
C GLU A 119 -4.91 2.76 -0.62
N ILE A 120 -3.85 1.99 -0.34
CA ILE A 120 -3.48 0.85 -1.18
C ILE A 120 -3.13 -0.34 -0.32
N ASP A 121 -3.63 -1.53 -0.68
CA ASP A 121 -3.19 -2.79 -0.08
C ASP A 121 -2.75 -3.78 -1.15
N VAL A 122 -1.96 -4.77 -0.75
CA VAL A 122 -1.48 -5.79 -1.66
C VAL A 122 -1.53 -7.19 -1.03
N ILE A 123 -1.58 -8.19 -1.91
CA ILE A 123 -1.29 -9.58 -1.58
C ILE A 123 -0.07 -9.95 -2.41
N ALA A 124 0.98 -10.47 -1.77
CA ALA A 124 2.23 -10.79 -2.41
C ALA A 124 2.64 -12.23 -2.11
N LEU A 125 3.48 -12.79 -2.98
CA LEU A 125 4.13 -14.06 -2.69
C LEU A 125 5.20 -13.84 -1.62
N GLU A 126 5.46 -14.87 -0.86
CA GLU A 126 6.55 -14.90 0.10
C GLU A 126 7.91 -14.66 -0.54
#